data_ed20ce16458ca3b8d5161093a8573a65
#
_entry.id   ed20ce16458ca3b8d5161093a8573a65
#
_cell.length_a   1.000
_cell.length_b   1.000
_cell.length_c   1.000
_cell.angle_alpha   90.00
_cell.angle_beta   90.00
_cell.angle_gamma   90.00
#
_symmetry.space_group_name_H-M   'P 1'
#
loop_
_entity.id
_entity.type
_entity.pdbx_description
1 polymer ?
#
loop_
_entity_poly.entity_id
_entity_poly.type
_entity_poly.pdbx_seq_one_letter_code
_entity_poly.pdbx_strand_id
1 'polypeptide(L)'
;PIGPLTRDGAKLALAGPAEREGVKYSSDALDYVIEQTGGYPFFLQVWGSHCWETAAKSPITLADAKKASVAATAALDEGIFKVRLARLTERQRSYARAMAEFGPEPVNSSDVANALGLTLSQAAPIRDELIKKGMAYSPERGLIGFTVPKFDDYMRRTSPAPKPAKKKA
;
A
#
# COMPACT_ATOMS: atom_id res chain seq x y z
N PRO A 1 -15.66 3.13 3.39
CA PRO A 1 -14.22 3.23 3.06
C PRO A 1 -14.04 4.17 1.87
N ILE A 2 -13.05 5.07 1.96
CA ILE A 2 -12.70 5.94 0.84
C ILE A 2 -11.85 5.11 -0.12
N GLY A 3 -12.39 4.83 -1.30
CA GLY A 3 -11.70 4.09 -2.36
C GLY A 3 -10.81 5.00 -3.23
N PRO A 4 -10.16 4.42 -4.25
CA PRO A 4 -9.40 5.19 -5.21
C PRO A 4 -10.31 6.13 -6.03
N LEU A 5 -9.77 7.26 -6.42
CA LEU A 5 -10.40 8.16 -7.40
C LEU A 5 -10.38 7.52 -8.78
N THR A 6 -11.31 7.95 -9.64
CA THR A 6 -11.19 7.68 -11.06
C THR A 6 -9.90 8.32 -11.61
N ARG A 7 -9.40 7.83 -12.75
CA ARG A 7 -8.18 8.40 -13.36
C ARG A 7 -8.28 9.90 -13.59
N ASP A 8 -9.43 10.39 -14.07
CA ASP A 8 -9.65 11.82 -14.29
C ASP A 8 -9.76 12.60 -12.97
N GLY A 9 -10.43 12.02 -11.96
CA GLY A 9 -10.47 12.59 -10.62
C GLY A 9 -9.08 12.68 -9.98
N ALA A 10 -8.24 11.67 -10.16
CA ALA A 10 -6.86 11.67 -9.68
C ALA A 10 -5.99 12.71 -10.40
N LYS A 11 -6.14 12.83 -11.73
CA LYS A 11 -5.48 13.90 -12.52
C LYS A 11 -5.86 15.29 -12.00
N LEU A 12 -7.15 15.53 -11.81
CA LEU A 12 -7.64 16.81 -11.31
C LEU A 12 -7.16 17.10 -9.88
N ALA A 13 -7.15 16.09 -9.02
CA ALA A 13 -6.68 16.23 -7.63
C ALA A 13 -5.18 16.55 -7.55
N LEU A 14 -4.39 16.06 -8.50
CA LEU A 14 -2.94 16.30 -8.53
C LEU A 14 -2.59 17.60 -9.26
N ALA A 15 -3.15 17.82 -10.46
CA ALA A 15 -2.84 18.99 -11.30
C ALA A 15 -3.53 20.27 -10.83
N GLY A 16 -4.77 20.19 -10.36
CA GLY A 16 -5.56 21.36 -10.02
C GLY A 16 -4.93 22.30 -8.98
N PRO A 17 -4.38 21.81 -7.87
CA PRO A 17 -3.64 22.66 -6.93
C PRO A 17 -2.40 23.32 -7.55
N ALA A 18 -1.62 22.59 -8.34
CA ALA A 18 -0.43 23.11 -8.98
C ALA A 18 -0.74 24.19 -10.04
N GLU A 19 -1.78 23.98 -10.84
CA GLU A 19 -2.22 24.92 -11.87
C GLU A 19 -2.67 26.26 -11.29
N ARG A 20 -3.28 26.25 -10.09
CA ARG A 20 -3.64 27.50 -9.37
C ARG A 20 -2.41 28.33 -9.00
N GLU A 21 -1.29 27.69 -8.80
CA GLU A 21 0.02 28.31 -8.53
C GLU A 21 0.86 28.51 -9.82
N GLY A 22 0.26 28.35 -11.00
CA GLY A 22 0.92 28.53 -12.30
C GLY A 22 1.88 27.40 -12.69
N VAL A 23 1.86 26.27 -12.00
CA VAL A 23 2.72 25.12 -12.28
C VAL A 23 1.91 24.03 -12.99
N LYS A 24 2.50 23.42 -14.00
CA LYS A 24 1.88 22.31 -14.75
C LYS A 24 2.64 21.02 -14.51
N TYR A 25 1.96 19.92 -14.72
CA TYR A 25 2.58 18.60 -14.83
C TYR A 25 2.67 18.19 -16.29
N SER A 26 3.71 17.47 -16.69
CA SER A 26 3.70 16.73 -17.93
C SER A 26 2.72 15.54 -17.84
N SER A 27 2.15 15.15 -18.99
CA SER A 27 1.15 14.06 -19.00
C SER A 27 1.70 12.74 -18.45
N ASP A 28 2.93 12.42 -18.82
CA ASP A 28 3.63 11.21 -18.37
C ASP A 28 3.96 11.24 -16.86
N ALA A 29 4.23 12.43 -16.30
CA ALA A 29 4.39 12.59 -14.86
C ALA A 29 3.08 12.33 -14.09
N LEU A 30 1.96 12.87 -14.58
CA LEU A 30 0.63 12.63 -14.02
C LEU A 30 0.29 11.13 -14.03
N ASP A 31 0.44 10.51 -15.21
CA ASP A 31 0.14 9.10 -15.39
C ASP A 31 1.00 8.21 -14.46
N TYR A 32 2.28 8.53 -14.35
CA TYR A 32 3.19 7.83 -13.44
C TYR A 32 2.77 7.95 -11.97
N VAL A 33 2.48 9.18 -11.49
CA VAL A 33 2.07 9.38 -10.10
C VAL A 33 0.75 8.67 -9.80
N ILE A 34 -0.21 8.70 -10.72
CA ILE A 34 -1.49 8.00 -10.55
C ILE A 34 -1.27 6.48 -10.44
N GLU A 35 -0.41 5.93 -11.28
CA GLU A 35 -0.04 4.51 -11.24
C GLU A 35 0.65 4.15 -9.90
N GLN A 36 1.63 4.98 -9.47
CA GLN A 36 2.32 4.77 -8.19
C GLN A 36 1.39 4.83 -6.98
N THR A 37 0.37 5.66 -7.01
CA THR A 37 -0.57 5.89 -5.90
C THR A 37 -1.82 5.02 -5.97
N GLY A 38 -2.07 4.36 -7.11
CA GLY A 38 -3.34 3.66 -7.37
C GLY A 38 -4.56 4.59 -7.29
N GLY A 39 -4.38 5.90 -7.44
CA GLY A 39 -5.45 6.90 -7.36
C GLY A 39 -5.97 7.16 -5.94
N TYR A 40 -5.34 6.65 -4.89
CA TYR A 40 -5.79 6.90 -3.53
C TYR A 40 -5.49 8.33 -3.10
N PRO A 41 -6.50 9.11 -2.61
CA PRO A 41 -6.38 10.55 -2.33
C PRO A 41 -5.21 10.90 -1.42
N PHE A 42 -5.02 10.17 -0.35
CA PHE A 42 -3.93 10.42 0.60
C PHE A 42 -2.56 10.22 -0.06
N PHE A 43 -2.39 9.19 -0.88
CA PHE A 43 -1.12 8.94 -1.57
C PHE A 43 -0.87 9.98 -2.66
N LEU A 44 -1.91 10.40 -3.38
CA LEU A 44 -1.81 11.50 -4.35
C LEU A 44 -1.29 12.79 -3.68
N GLN A 45 -1.77 13.11 -2.47
CA GLN A 45 -1.29 14.27 -1.73
C GLN A 45 0.19 14.15 -1.34
N VAL A 46 0.60 12.99 -0.84
CA VAL A 46 2.01 12.74 -0.47
C VAL A 46 2.92 12.87 -1.70
N TRP A 47 2.57 12.20 -2.80
CA TRP A 47 3.35 12.31 -4.05
C TRP A 47 3.33 13.71 -4.62
N GLY A 48 2.17 14.39 -4.63
CA GLY A 48 2.03 15.77 -5.10
C GLY A 48 2.94 16.73 -4.35
N SER A 49 2.99 16.66 -3.02
CA SER A 49 3.89 17.47 -2.20
C SER A 49 5.36 17.23 -2.55
N HIS A 50 5.79 15.97 -2.62
CA HIS A 50 7.17 15.66 -2.97
C HIS A 50 7.54 16.00 -4.42
N CYS A 51 6.59 15.88 -5.36
CA CYS A 51 6.80 16.35 -6.74
C CYS A 51 7.01 17.87 -6.78
N TRP A 52 6.20 18.61 -6.04
CA TRP A 52 6.31 20.06 -5.91
C TRP A 52 7.67 20.49 -5.34
N GLU A 53 8.10 19.84 -4.26
CA GLU A 53 9.39 20.12 -3.62
C GLU A 53 10.60 19.75 -4.49
N THR A 54 10.45 18.73 -5.34
CA THR A 54 11.55 18.18 -6.16
C THR A 54 11.75 18.95 -7.45
N ALA A 55 10.68 19.45 -8.06
CA ALA A 55 10.74 20.12 -9.35
C ALA A 55 11.33 21.53 -9.24
N ALA A 56 12.35 21.80 -10.03
CA ALA A 56 13.00 23.12 -10.05
C ALA A 56 12.24 24.17 -10.89
N LYS A 57 11.37 23.73 -11.78
CA LYS A 57 10.61 24.57 -12.72
C LYS A 57 9.37 23.87 -13.25
N SER A 58 8.46 24.64 -13.83
CA SER A 58 7.31 24.12 -14.59
C SER A 58 7.73 23.75 -16.04
N PRO A 59 7.21 22.66 -16.61
CA PRO A 59 6.36 21.66 -15.98
C PRO A 59 7.12 20.70 -15.05
N ILE A 60 6.43 20.11 -14.06
CA ILE A 60 6.91 18.97 -13.30
C ILE A 60 7.00 17.78 -14.26
N THR A 61 8.20 17.26 -14.45
CA THR A 61 8.50 16.22 -15.43
C THR A 61 8.41 14.81 -14.84
N LEU A 62 8.39 13.79 -15.70
CA LEU A 62 8.49 12.39 -15.28
C LEU A 62 9.76 12.13 -14.45
N ALA A 63 10.88 12.78 -14.80
CA ALA A 63 12.13 12.65 -14.05
C ALA A 63 11.99 13.19 -12.62
N ASP A 64 11.32 14.34 -12.45
CA ASP A 64 11.01 14.92 -11.15
C ASP A 64 10.10 14.00 -10.34
N ALA A 65 9.04 13.47 -10.97
CA ALA A 65 8.10 12.55 -10.33
C ALA A 65 8.78 11.25 -9.87
N LYS A 66 9.67 10.68 -10.68
CA LYS A 66 10.46 9.50 -10.30
C LYS A 66 11.40 9.78 -9.13
N LYS A 67 12.07 10.92 -9.14
CA LYS A 67 12.93 11.35 -8.04
C LYS A 67 12.11 11.58 -6.76
N ALA A 68 10.97 12.25 -6.86
CA ALA A 68 10.05 12.51 -5.76
C ALA A 68 9.51 11.21 -5.13
N SER A 69 9.30 10.15 -5.93
CA SER A 69 8.77 8.87 -5.45
C SER A 69 9.62 8.22 -4.38
N VAL A 70 10.93 8.44 -4.37
CA VAL A 70 11.82 7.90 -3.34
C VAL A 70 11.46 8.50 -1.97
N ALA A 71 11.35 9.83 -1.90
CA ALA A 71 10.99 10.54 -0.68
C ALA A 71 9.53 10.26 -0.27
N ALA A 72 8.61 10.24 -1.23
CA ALA A 72 7.21 9.94 -0.99
C ALA A 72 7.02 8.52 -0.39
N THR A 73 7.71 7.53 -0.93
CA THR A 73 7.68 6.16 -0.39
C THR A 73 8.24 6.12 1.03
N ALA A 74 9.37 6.76 1.28
CA ALA A 74 9.96 6.82 2.61
C ALA A 74 9.03 7.52 3.62
N ALA A 75 8.34 8.57 3.21
CA ALA A 75 7.37 9.27 4.06
C ALA A 75 6.17 8.38 4.44
N LEU A 76 5.66 7.57 3.51
CA LEU A 76 4.62 6.58 3.81
C LEU A 76 5.11 5.47 4.73
N ASP A 77 6.32 4.97 4.47
CA ASP A 77 6.93 3.90 5.27
C ASP A 77 7.03 4.31 6.75
N GLU A 78 7.56 5.51 7.02
CA GLU A 78 7.71 6.02 8.38
C GLU A 78 6.39 6.50 9.01
N GLY A 79 5.55 7.16 8.23
CA GLY A 79 4.33 7.79 8.74
C GLY A 79 3.18 6.81 8.99
N ILE A 80 2.85 5.96 8.03
CA ILE A 80 1.68 5.09 8.08
C ILE A 80 2.04 3.62 8.32
N PHE A 81 2.94 3.10 7.52
CA PHE A 81 3.15 1.65 7.49
C PHE A 81 3.86 1.14 8.74
N LYS A 82 4.91 1.84 9.18
CA LYS A 82 5.65 1.50 10.39
C LYS A 82 4.75 1.54 11.64
N VAL A 83 3.92 2.58 11.77
CA VAL A 83 2.98 2.73 12.89
C VAL A 83 1.94 1.60 12.89
N ARG A 84 1.42 1.22 11.72
CA ARG A 84 0.49 0.10 11.59
C ARG A 84 1.15 -1.23 11.93
N LEU A 85 2.35 -1.48 11.40
CA LEU A 85 3.11 -2.70 11.69
C LEU A 85 3.42 -2.84 13.19
N ALA A 86 3.72 -1.73 13.87
CA ALA A 86 4.01 -1.74 15.31
C ALA A 86 2.84 -2.22 16.18
N ARG A 87 1.60 -2.09 15.68
CA ARG A 87 0.38 -2.57 16.38
C ARG A 87 0.16 -4.08 16.30
N LEU A 88 0.93 -4.76 15.46
CA LEU A 88 0.78 -6.19 15.23
C LEU A 88 1.70 -7.00 16.14
N THR A 89 1.17 -8.09 16.68
CA THR A 89 1.97 -9.13 17.33
C THR A 89 2.82 -9.87 16.30
N GLU A 90 3.82 -10.62 16.72
CA GLU A 90 4.68 -11.40 15.84
C GLU A 90 3.87 -12.37 14.94
N ARG A 91 2.89 -13.07 15.50
CA ARG A 91 2.00 -13.97 14.74
C ARG A 91 1.16 -13.24 13.71
N GLN A 92 0.65 -12.05 14.05
CA GLN A 92 -0.10 -11.20 13.13
C GLN A 92 0.80 -10.64 12.03
N ARG A 93 2.04 -10.26 12.35
CA ARG A 93 3.03 -9.83 11.34
C ARG A 93 3.37 -10.95 10.37
N SER A 94 3.57 -12.18 10.88
CA SER A 94 3.83 -13.34 10.04
C SER A 94 2.66 -13.63 9.10
N TYR A 95 1.42 -13.51 9.58
CA TYR A 95 0.23 -13.68 8.76
C TYR A 95 0.11 -12.59 7.68
N ALA A 96 0.25 -11.31 8.06
CA ALA A 96 0.25 -10.20 7.13
C ALA A 96 1.39 -10.31 6.11
N ARG A 97 2.56 -10.77 6.54
CA ARG A 97 3.69 -10.98 5.64
C ARG A 97 3.43 -12.10 4.63
N ALA A 98 2.77 -13.18 5.05
CA ALA A 98 2.34 -14.23 4.14
C ALA A 98 1.26 -13.74 3.15
N MET A 99 0.29 -12.94 3.61
CA MET A 99 -0.67 -12.28 2.71
C MET A 99 0.05 -11.46 1.62
N ALA A 100 1.09 -10.72 2.00
CA ALA A 100 1.82 -9.83 1.10
C ALA A 100 2.51 -10.57 -0.06
N GLU A 101 2.79 -11.87 0.06
CA GLU A 101 3.36 -12.68 -1.04
C GLU A 101 2.38 -12.86 -2.21
N PHE A 102 1.09 -12.75 -1.96
CA PHE A 102 0.05 -12.90 -2.98
C PHE A 102 -0.26 -11.57 -3.70
N GLY A 103 0.38 -10.47 -3.33
CA GLY A 103 0.20 -9.18 -3.96
C GLY A 103 -0.91 -8.32 -3.32
N PRO A 104 -1.37 -7.27 -4.03
CA PRO A 104 -2.29 -6.28 -3.50
C PRO A 104 -3.74 -6.73 -3.44
N GLU A 105 -4.12 -7.69 -4.28
CA GLU A 105 -5.51 -8.15 -4.39
C GLU A 105 -5.91 -9.06 -3.22
N PRO A 106 -7.22 -9.13 -2.89
CA PRO A 106 -7.70 -10.05 -1.87
C PRO A 106 -7.38 -11.51 -2.22
N VAL A 107 -6.87 -12.25 -1.25
CA VAL A 107 -6.42 -13.64 -1.37
C VAL A 107 -7.28 -14.58 -0.55
N ASN A 108 -7.34 -15.85 -0.92
CA ASN A 108 -8.00 -16.87 -0.10
C ASN A 108 -7.26 -17.05 1.23
N SER A 109 -8.00 -16.98 2.33
CA SER A 109 -7.46 -17.19 3.68
C SER A 109 -6.85 -18.58 3.87
N SER A 110 -7.33 -19.58 3.09
CA SER A 110 -6.74 -20.93 3.04
C SER A 110 -5.32 -20.92 2.48
N ASP A 111 -5.07 -20.11 1.45
CA ASP A 111 -3.76 -20.07 0.80
C ASP A 111 -2.73 -19.40 1.73
N VAL A 112 -3.16 -18.35 2.44
CA VAL A 112 -2.33 -17.71 3.47
C VAL A 112 -2.03 -18.68 4.62
N ALA A 113 -3.02 -19.44 5.09
CA ALA A 113 -2.84 -20.45 6.13
C ALA A 113 -1.86 -21.53 5.67
N ASN A 114 -2.03 -22.04 4.46
CA ASN A 114 -1.15 -23.06 3.86
C ASN A 114 0.29 -22.56 3.73
N ALA A 115 0.51 -21.31 3.30
CA ALA A 115 1.83 -20.72 3.20
C ALA A 115 2.57 -20.66 4.56
N LEU A 116 1.80 -20.57 5.65
CA LEU A 116 2.31 -20.59 7.03
C LEU A 116 2.37 -21.99 7.65
N GLY A 117 1.90 -23.02 6.95
CA GLY A 117 1.76 -24.37 7.48
C GLY A 117 0.74 -24.49 8.62
N LEU A 118 -0.27 -23.61 8.62
CA LEU A 118 -1.35 -23.59 9.60
C LEU A 118 -2.62 -24.22 9.01
N THR A 119 -3.45 -24.79 9.88
CA THR A 119 -4.83 -25.13 9.53
C THR A 119 -5.69 -23.86 9.49
N LEU A 120 -6.81 -23.90 8.80
CA LEU A 120 -7.77 -22.78 8.79
C LEU A 120 -8.23 -22.38 10.20
N SER A 121 -8.46 -23.36 11.08
CA SER A 121 -8.87 -23.12 12.46
C SER A 121 -7.79 -22.43 13.30
N GLN A 122 -6.51 -22.69 13.02
CA GLN A 122 -5.40 -22.01 13.68
C GLN A 122 -5.17 -20.59 13.12
N ALA A 123 -5.45 -20.37 11.85
CA ALA A 123 -5.28 -19.08 11.18
C ALA A 123 -6.46 -18.12 11.43
N ALA A 124 -7.69 -18.65 11.62
CA ALA A 124 -8.90 -17.84 11.78
C ALA A 124 -8.81 -16.78 12.89
N PRO A 125 -8.36 -17.07 14.10
CA PRO A 125 -8.23 -16.05 15.15
C PRO A 125 -7.24 -14.94 14.78
N ILE A 126 -6.15 -15.27 14.09
CA ILE A 126 -5.14 -14.29 13.66
C ILE A 126 -5.75 -13.35 12.62
N ARG A 127 -6.47 -13.93 11.64
CA ARG A 127 -7.20 -13.20 10.61
C ARG A 127 -8.22 -12.23 11.22
N ASP A 128 -9.03 -12.73 12.15
CA ASP A 128 -10.10 -11.94 12.78
C ASP A 128 -9.53 -10.76 13.59
N GLU A 129 -8.40 -10.95 14.26
CA GLU A 129 -7.71 -9.88 14.97
C GLU A 129 -7.12 -8.83 14.00
N LEU A 130 -6.62 -9.21 12.83
CA LEU A 130 -6.18 -8.27 11.80
C LEU A 130 -7.35 -7.43 11.28
N ILE A 131 -8.52 -8.04 11.10
CA ILE A 131 -9.74 -7.34 10.68
C ILE A 131 -10.21 -6.37 11.78
N LYS A 132 -10.27 -6.81 13.05
CA LYS A 132 -10.63 -5.97 14.19
C LYS A 132 -9.70 -4.76 14.34
N LYS A 133 -8.41 -4.93 14.05
CA LYS A 133 -7.43 -3.84 14.08
C LYS A 133 -7.49 -2.92 12.85
N GLY A 134 -8.38 -3.19 11.90
CA GLY A 134 -8.50 -2.43 10.67
C GLY A 134 -7.28 -2.56 9.74
N MET A 135 -6.50 -3.63 9.88
CA MET A 135 -5.34 -3.91 9.03
C MET A 135 -5.74 -4.66 7.75
N ALA A 136 -6.79 -5.47 7.86
CA ALA A 136 -7.32 -6.27 6.77
C ALA A 136 -8.85 -6.14 6.73
N TYR A 137 -9.44 -6.55 5.61
CA TYR A 137 -10.88 -6.64 5.42
C TYR A 137 -11.22 -7.93 4.67
N SER A 138 -12.47 -8.36 4.77
CA SER A 138 -12.99 -9.50 4.02
C SER A 138 -14.02 -8.99 3.02
N PRO A 139 -13.69 -8.89 1.72
CA PRO A 139 -14.66 -8.47 0.71
C PRO A 139 -15.75 -9.51 0.53
N GLU A 140 -15.38 -10.79 0.61
CA GLU A 140 -16.25 -11.95 0.47
C GLU A 140 -15.84 -13.06 1.43
N ARG A 141 -16.71 -14.07 1.59
CA ARG A 141 -16.42 -15.23 2.44
C ARG A 141 -15.16 -15.95 1.95
N GLY A 142 -14.19 -16.13 2.84
CA GLY A 142 -12.94 -16.83 2.55
C GLY A 142 -11.83 -15.91 2.02
N LEU A 143 -12.15 -14.71 1.53
CA LEU A 143 -11.16 -13.75 1.06
C LEU A 143 -10.70 -12.81 2.19
N ILE A 144 -9.47 -12.35 2.07
CA ILE A 144 -8.86 -11.33 2.93
C ILE A 144 -7.95 -10.43 2.10
N GLY A 145 -8.06 -9.13 2.32
CA GLY A 145 -7.24 -8.11 1.66
C GLY A 145 -6.73 -7.06 2.64
N PHE A 146 -5.71 -6.31 2.28
CA PHE A 146 -5.22 -5.19 3.08
C PHE A 146 -6.13 -3.98 2.96
N THR A 147 -6.40 -3.31 4.08
CA THR A 147 -7.20 -2.07 4.09
C THR A 147 -6.45 -0.87 3.52
N VAL A 148 -5.12 -0.90 3.55
CA VAL A 148 -4.27 0.16 3.03
C VAL A 148 -3.48 -0.35 1.84
N PRO A 149 -3.60 0.30 0.67
CA PRO A 149 -2.85 -0.06 -0.52
C PRO A 149 -1.35 0.03 -0.27
N LYS A 150 -0.57 -0.74 -1.04
CA LYS A 150 0.90 -0.80 -0.95
C LYS A 150 1.47 -1.25 0.41
N PHE A 151 0.62 -1.66 1.36
CA PHE A 151 1.10 -2.25 2.59
C PHE A 151 1.75 -3.62 2.35
N ASP A 152 1.29 -4.34 1.35
CA ASP A 152 1.93 -5.56 0.83
C ASP A 152 3.37 -5.31 0.35
N ASP A 153 3.59 -4.26 -0.45
CA ASP A 153 4.92 -3.86 -0.91
C ASP A 153 5.83 -3.48 0.26
N TYR A 154 5.30 -2.72 1.21
CA TYR A 154 6.03 -2.36 2.43
C TYR A 154 6.44 -3.61 3.21
N MET A 155 5.51 -4.55 3.43
CA MET A 155 5.79 -5.80 4.14
C MET A 155 6.87 -6.62 3.45
N ARG A 156 6.83 -6.74 2.12
CA ARG A 156 7.86 -7.48 1.35
C ARG A 156 9.24 -6.85 1.46
N ARG A 157 9.32 -5.50 1.45
CA ARG A 157 10.60 -4.78 1.54
C ARG A 157 11.22 -4.78 2.93
N THR A 158 10.39 -4.77 3.98
CA THR A 158 10.86 -4.49 5.35
C THR A 158 10.83 -5.70 6.28
N SER A 159 10.15 -6.76 5.89
CA SER A 159 9.99 -7.95 6.73
C SER A 159 10.52 -9.20 6.01
N PRO A 160 11.25 -10.08 6.70
CA PRO A 160 11.72 -11.32 6.10
C PRO A 160 10.54 -12.20 5.65
N ALA A 161 10.74 -12.99 4.59
CA ALA A 161 9.75 -13.95 4.14
C ALA A 161 9.30 -14.88 5.29
N PRO A 162 8.01 -15.24 5.38
CA PRO A 162 7.53 -16.13 6.41
C PRO A 162 8.23 -17.49 6.29
N LYS A 163 8.75 -17.98 7.39
CA LYS A 163 9.29 -19.35 7.43
C LYS A 163 8.10 -20.32 7.40
N PRO A 164 8.04 -21.25 6.46
CA PRO A 164 7.01 -22.28 6.51
C PRO A 164 7.12 -23.03 7.84
N ALA A 165 5.97 -23.27 8.48
CA ALA A 165 5.95 -24.05 9.69
C ALA A 165 6.57 -25.42 9.41
N LYS A 166 7.52 -25.85 10.23
CA LYS A 166 8.09 -27.20 10.13
C LYS A 166 6.91 -28.18 10.22
N LYS A 167 6.68 -28.97 9.17
CA LYS A 167 5.78 -30.11 9.27
C LYS A 167 6.29 -30.95 10.44
N LYS A 168 5.47 -31.09 11.49
CA LYS A 168 5.72 -32.14 12.47
C LYS A 168 5.59 -33.46 11.76
N ALA A 169 6.70 -34.19 11.70
CA ALA A 169 6.71 -35.56 11.27
C ALA A 169 5.85 -36.40 12.20
#